data_6aed8f806e1067eafd9f77c91871fbc0
#
_entry.id   6aed8f806e1067eafd9f77c91871fbc0
#
_cell.length_a   1.000
_cell.length_b   1.000
_cell.length_c   1.000
_cell.angle_alpha   90.00
_cell.angle_beta   90.00
_cell.angle_gamma   90.00
#
_symmetry.space_group_name_H-M   'P 1'
#
loop_
_entity.id
_entity.type
_entity.pdbx_description
1 polymer ?
#
loop_
_entity_poly.entity_id
_entity_poly.type
_entity_poly.pdbx_seq_one_letter_code
_entity_poly.pdbx_strand_id
1 'polypeptide(L)'
;MPVTLPLVILGGSDRRAAALPEAAAGKHPLTGYKGVDVRLGGRPLVQVVAERFLASGAFEPVYVAGPEAVYRDLALPATLIPTDGSFGRNIKVAMERMRATHPGRAGFTTCDILPDPADLTLVTERLAADPAPDVWFPLVPVPDRPGGLGASAWKPSYRVRTGEGRSVRILPGHLAVARPEAIRWTFFDRLLDAGYGTRNRSVLFRRTMMIRNLLGAVFSAELRSLASGAPPTLIAALFRIALWGARGLAAGTLTQEQLERLTDPLFVDPGHRRAHPEGRTRFPLLAAPSLALDIDTEEEAKERGVEVGRG
;
A
#
# COMPACT_ATOMS: atom_id res chain seq x y z
N MET A 1 10.06 24.26 5.49
CA MET A 1 10.56 23.28 6.47
C MET A 1 10.35 21.90 5.89
N PRO A 2 11.27 20.95 6.09
CA PRO A 2 11.02 19.57 5.66
C PRO A 2 9.76 19.05 6.34
N VAL A 3 8.92 18.35 5.59
CA VAL A 3 7.69 17.76 6.12
C VAL A 3 8.08 16.43 6.78
N THR A 4 8.03 16.39 8.12
CA THR A 4 8.22 15.15 8.86
C THR A 4 6.86 14.54 9.20
N LEU A 5 6.66 13.27 8.87
CA LEU A 5 5.40 12.55 9.04
C LEU A 5 5.61 11.34 9.97
N PRO A 6 4.66 11.01 10.86
CA PRO A 6 4.69 9.72 11.53
C PRO A 6 4.56 8.59 10.49
N LEU A 7 5.24 7.48 10.71
CA LEU A 7 5.21 6.30 9.84
C LEU A 7 4.77 5.08 10.62
N VAL A 8 3.88 4.29 10.03
CA VAL A 8 3.51 2.96 10.52
C VAL A 8 4.03 1.89 9.57
N ILE A 9 4.85 0.98 10.08
CA ILE A 9 5.29 -0.23 9.38
C ILE A 9 4.34 -1.36 9.76
N LEU A 10 3.71 -1.98 8.77
CA LEU A 10 2.76 -3.07 8.96
C LEU A 10 3.50 -4.39 9.08
N GLY A 11 3.56 -4.93 10.29
CA GLY A 11 4.27 -6.16 10.66
C GLY A 11 3.35 -7.39 10.75
N GLY A 12 2.45 -7.57 9.78
CA GLY A 12 1.59 -8.75 9.70
C GLY A 12 2.34 -10.04 9.37
N SER A 13 1.61 -11.17 9.38
CA SER A 13 2.14 -12.46 8.97
C SER A 13 1.39 -13.04 7.78
N ASP A 14 2.11 -13.72 6.90
CA ASP A 14 1.55 -14.63 5.91
C ASP A 14 1.45 -16.04 6.52
N ARG A 15 0.39 -16.29 7.28
CA ARG A 15 0.14 -17.61 7.94
C ARG A 15 0.00 -18.76 6.94
N ARG A 16 -0.22 -18.47 5.66
CA ARG A 16 -0.29 -19.45 4.57
C ARG A 16 0.57 -18.96 3.43
N ALA A 17 1.30 -19.89 2.83
CA ALA A 17 2.04 -19.61 1.61
C ALA A 17 1.13 -18.90 0.59
N ALA A 18 1.61 -17.80 0.05
CA ALA A 18 0.92 -17.10 -1.02
C ALA A 18 0.77 -18.05 -2.22
N ALA A 19 -0.46 -18.17 -2.75
CA ALA A 19 -0.64 -18.88 -4.01
C ALA A 19 0.06 -18.09 -5.10
N LEU A 20 1.20 -18.57 -5.56
CA LEU A 20 1.95 -17.92 -6.62
C LEU A 20 1.24 -18.14 -7.97
N PRO A 21 1.24 -17.15 -8.87
CA PRO A 21 0.74 -17.33 -10.23
C PRO A 21 1.64 -18.28 -11.03
N GLU A 22 1.15 -18.83 -12.14
CA GLU A 22 1.91 -19.71 -13.02
C GLU A 22 3.27 -19.11 -13.45
N ALA A 23 3.32 -17.80 -13.66
CA ALA A 23 4.55 -17.05 -13.96
C ALA A 23 5.62 -17.13 -12.86
N ALA A 24 5.27 -17.57 -11.66
CA ALA A 24 6.16 -17.79 -10.53
C ALA A 24 6.37 -19.29 -10.23
N ALA A 25 6.05 -20.18 -11.18
CA ALA A 25 6.27 -21.61 -11.02
C ALA A 25 7.74 -21.91 -10.67
N GLY A 26 7.94 -22.79 -9.67
CA GLY A 26 9.27 -23.13 -9.18
C GLY A 26 9.89 -22.16 -8.18
N LYS A 27 9.22 -21.07 -7.82
CA LYS A 27 9.64 -20.18 -6.72
C LYS A 27 9.14 -20.68 -5.37
N HIS A 28 9.87 -20.34 -4.31
CA HIS A 28 9.58 -20.76 -2.94
C HIS A 28 9.00 -19.58 -2.14
N PRO A 29 7.67 -19.55 -1.91
CA PRO A 29 7.04 -18.45 -1.19
C PRO A 29 7.44 -18.45 0.29
N LEU A 30 7.75 -17.27 0.81
CA LEU A 30 7.99 -17.05 2.23
C LEU A 30 6.67 -17.08 3.01
N THR A 31 6.74 -17.61 4.23
CA THR A 31 5.64 -17.66 5.20
C THR A 31 6.10 -17.09 6.53
N GLY A 32 5.19 -16.90 7.47
CA GLY A 32 5.52 -16.41 8.81
C GLY A 32 5.58 -14.88 8.89
N TYR A 33 6.40 -14.40 9.80
CA TYR A 33 6.58 -12.97 10.05
C TYR A 33 7.79 -12.44 9.29
N LYS A 34 7.64 -12.16 8.00
CA LYS A 34 8.74 -11.72 7.12
C LYS A 34 9.58 -10.58 7.72
N GLY A 35 8.94 -9.63 8.44
CA GLY A 35 9.65 -8.56 9.12
C GLY A 35 10.66 -9.02 10.17
N VAL A 36 10.50 -10.23 10.70
CA VAL A 36 11.37 -10.83 11.75
C VAL A 36 12.20 -11.98 11.21
N ASP A 37 11.56 -12.83 10.39
CA ASP A 37 12.18 -14.06 9.88
C ASP A 37 13.17 -13.78 8.74
N VAL A 38 12.96 -12.70 7.98
CA VAL A 38 13.93 -12.20 6.98
C VAL A 38 14.91 -11.25 7.66
N ARG A 39 16.21 -11.43 7.40
CA ARG A 39 17.28 -10.68 8.06
C ARG A 39 18.26 -10.09 7.07
N LEU A 40 18.81 -8.93 7.39
CA LEU A 40 19.94 -8.32 6.67
C LEU A 40 21.12 -8.16 7.64
N GLY A 41 22.18 -8.91 7.41
CA GLY A 41 23.34 -8.92 8.30
C GLY A 41 22.97 -9.31 9.74
N GLY A 42 22.13 -10.33 9.91
CA GLY A 42 21.64 -10.83 11.20
C GLY A 42 20.54 -10.00 11.85
N ARG A 43 20.24 -8.79 11.35
CA ARG A 43 19.20 -7.91 11.92
C ARG A 43 17.82 -8.17 11.26
N PRO A 44 16.72 -8.20 12.03
CA PRO A 44 15.37 -8.32 11.49
C PRO A 44 15.07 -7.26 10.42
N LEU A 45 14.40 -7.65 9.33
CA LEU A 45 14.12 -6.74 8.23
C LEU A 45 13.31 -5.50 8.67
N VAL A 46 12.35 -5.68 9.56
CA VAL A 46 11.55 -4.57 10.12
C VAL A 46 12.41 -3.51 10.82
N GLN A 47 13.49 -3.93 11.50
CA GLN A 47 14.43 -3.00 12.13
C GLN A 47 15.18 -2.18 11.07
N VAL A 48 15.68 -2.85 10.02
CA VAL A 48 16.38 -2.18 8.91
C VAL A 48 15.47 -1.22 8.17
N VAL A 49 14.21 -1.61 7.95
CA VAL A 49 13.19 -0.75 7.35
C VAL A 49 12.97 0.50 8.20
N ALA A 50 12.77 0.34 9.51
CA ALA A 50 12.55 1.46 10.43
C ALA A 50 13.74 2.43 10.43
N GLU A 51 14.98 1.92 10.54
CA GLU A 51 16.20 2.71 10.50
C GLU A 51 16.36 3.51 9.21
N ARG A 52 16.06 2.90 8.04
CA ARG A 52 16.16 3.57 6.73
C ARG A 52 15.14 4.70 6.58
N PHE A 53 13.90 4.49 7.03
CA PHE A 53 12.90 5.53 7.01
C PHE A 53 13.25 6.68 7.96
N LEU A 54 13.72 6.40 9.17
CA LEU A 54 14.22 7.45 10.10
C LEU A 54 15.38 8.22 9.48
N ALA A 55 16.36 7.52 8.90
CA ALA A 55 17.52 8.15 8.27
C ALA A 55 17.15 9.05 7.07
N SER A 56 16.00 8.87 6.45
CA SER A 56 15.52 9.74 5.37
C SER A 56 15.15 11.16 5.86
N GLY A 57 14.90 11.34 7.15
CA GLY A 57 14.45 12.61 7.75
C GLY A 57 13.02 13.01 7.42
N ALA A 58 12.31 12.24 6.58
CA ALA A 58 10.91 12.50 6.21
C ALA A 58 9.90 11.82 7.13
N PHE A 59 10.34 10.84 7.92
CA PHE A 59 9.44 10.00 8.71
C PHE A 59 9.91 9.88 10.16
N GLU A 60 9.17 10.52 11.08
CA GLU A 60 9.37 10.45 12.52
C GLU A 60 8.10 10.95 13.23
N PRO A 61 7.64 10.27 14.32
CA PRO A 61 8.14 8.99 14.84
C PRO A 61 7.76 7.80 13.97
N VAL A 62 8.47 6.67 14.17
CA VAL A 62 8.17 5.39 13.51
C VAL A 62 7.45 4.46 14.47
N TYR A 63 6.45 3.76 13.95
CA TYR A 63 5.65 2.75 14.64
C TYR A 63 5.72 1.42 13.89
N VAL A 64 5.60 0.31 14.63
CA VAL A 64 5.38 -1.02 14.05
C VAL A 64 4.02 -1.52 14.51
N ALA A 65 3.13 -1.81 13.56
CA ALA A 65 1.83 -2.41 13.85
C ALA A 65 1.90 -3.92 13.62
N GLY A 66 1.89 -4.71 14.71
CA GLY A 66 2.02 -6.15 14.66
C GLY A 66 1.74 -6.83 15.99
N PRO A 67 1.76 -8.19 16.04
CA PRO A 67 1.50 -8.93 17.25
C PRO A 67 2.56 -8.64 18.33
N GLU A 68 2.09 -8.33 19.50
CA GLU A 68 2.95 -7.97 20.65
C GLU A 68 3.94 -9.08 21.00
N ALA A 69 3.51 -10.33 20.98
CA ALA A 69 4.36 -11.49 21.27
C ALA A 69 5.52 -11.66 20.27
N VAL A 70 5.45 -11.05 19.09
CA VAL A 70 6.47 -11.15 18.05
C VAL A 70 7.45 -9.98 18.10
N TYR A 71 6.95 -8.78 18.41
CA TYR A 71 7.73 -7.54 18.26
C TYR A 71 8.21 -6.93 19.58
N ARG A 72 7.62 -7.31 20.73
CA ARG A 72 7.91 -6.69 22.04
C ARG A 72 9.40 -6.72 22.41
N ASP A 73 10.04 -7.87 22.21
CA ASP A 73 11.42 -8.11 22.67
C ASP A 73 12.47 -7.73 21.62
N LEU A 74 12.05 -7.16 20.49
CA LEU A 74 12.97 -6.67 19.47
C LEU A 74 13.43 -5.25 19.82
N ALA A 75 14.73 -5.02 19.72
CA ALA A 75 15.32 -3.68 19.90
C ALA A 75 15.03 -2.79 18.67
N LEU A 76 13.76 -2.40 18.48
CA LEU A 76 13.33 -1.59 17.35
C LEU A 76 13.45 -0.09 17.66
N PRO A 77 13.92 0.74 16.73
CA PRO A 77 13.84 2.20 16.83
C PRO A 77 12.42 2.68 16.49
N ALA A 78 11.39 2.04 17.07
CA ALA A 78 10.00 2.27 16.76
C ALA A 78 9.11 1.94 17.96
N THR A 79 7.94 2.57 18.02
CA THR A 79 6.92 2.26 19.02
C THR A 79 5.98 1.18 18.51
N LEU A 80 5.72 0.15 19.32
CA LEU A 80 4.80 -0.92 18.96
C LEU A 80 3.33 -0.47 19.07
N ILE A 81 2.54 -0.78 18.04
CA ILE A 81 1.08 -0.73 18.05
C ILE A 81 0.60 -2.19 18.03
N PRO A 82 0.11 -2.75 19.15
CA PRO A 82 -0.32 -4.13 19.19
C PRO A 82 -1.51 -4.38 18.25
N THR A 83 -1.33 -5.28 17.27
CA THR A 83 -2.37 -5.72 16.33
C THR A 83 -2.17 -7.19 15.99
N ASP A 84 -3.27 -7.96 15.90
CA ASP A 84 -3.25 -9.38 15.47
C ASP A 84 -4.55 -9.73 14.72
N GLY A 85 -4.96 -8.88 13.81
CA GLY A 85 -6.16 -9.05 13.01
C GLY A 85 -5.87 -9.32 11.53
N SER A 86 -6.91 -9.16 10.71
CA SER A 86 -6.77 -9.12 9.25
C SER A 86 -5.99 -7.88 8.81
N PHE A 87 -5.50 -7.91 7.57
CA PHE A 87 -4.70 -6.80 7.00
C PHE A 87 -5.44 -5.44 7.09
N GLY A 88 -6.71 -5.40 6.65
CA GLY A 88 -7.52 -4.19 6.73
C GLY A 88 -7.79 -3.74 8.16
N ARG A 89 -8.02 -4.70 9.09
CA ARG A 89 -8.22 -4.38 10.51
C ARG A 89 -6.94 -3.80 11.14
N ASN A 90 -5.78 -4.36 10.84
CA ASN A 90 -4.51 -3.88 11.37
C ASN A 90 -4.21 -2.45 10.90
N ILE A 91 -4.44 -2.16 9.61
CA ILE A 91 -4.32 -0.80 9.08
C ILE A 91 -5.31 0.14 9.78
N LYS A 92 -6.56 -0.27 9.97
CA LYS A 92 -7.56 0.54 10.66
C LYS A 92 -7.14 0.90 12.08
N VAL A 93 -6.70 -0.07 12.88
CA VAL A 93 -6.19 0.17 14.25
C VAL A 93 -5.00 1.13 14.22
N ALA A 94 -4.05 0.91 13.31
CA ALA A 94 -2.89 1.79 13.17
C ALA A 94 -3.30 3.23 12.81
N MET A 95 -4.23 3.40 11.88
CA MET A 95 -4.73 4.73 11.49
C MET A 95 -5.56 5.41 12.60
N GLU A 96 -6.36 4.66 13.35
CA GLU A 96 -7.06 5.19 14.53
C GLU A 96 -6.05 5.68 15.58
N ARG A 97 -4.95 4.95 15.77
CA ARG A 97 -3.85 5.39 16.63
C ARG A 97 -3.20 6.67 16.12
N MET A 98 -2.89 6.75 14.82
CA MET A 98 -2.32 7.95 14.21
C MET A 98 -3.26 9.14 14.35
N ARG A 99 -4.53 8.97 14.06
CA ARG A 99 -5.55 10.02 14.24
C ARG A 99 -5.59 10.57 15.67
N ALA A 100 -5.43 9.71 16.67
CA ALA A 100 -5.48 10.11 18.08
C ALA A 100 -4.21 10.81 18.55
N THR A 101 -3.05 10.47 17.99
CA THR A 101 -1.74 10.96 18.49
C THR A 101 -1.05 11.96 17.57
N HIS A 102 -1.33 11.91 16.28
CA HIS A 102 -0.71 12.73 15.23
C HIS A 102 -1.76 13.23 14.25
N PRO A 103 -2.45 14.35 14.57
CA PRO A 103 -3.44 14.90 13.64
C PRO A 103 -2.78 15.29 12.32
N GLY A 104 -3.43 14.96 11.22
CA GLY A 104 -2.94 15.23 9.89
C GLY A 104 -2.52 13.97 9.13
N ARG A 105 -1.47 14.05 8.34
CA ARG A 105 -1.03 12.92 7.50
C ARG A 105 -0.08 11.98 8.23
N ALA A 106 -0.16 10.69 7.89
CA ALA A 106 0.77 9.66 8.36
C ALA A 106 1.19 8.76 7.19
N GLY A 107 2.41 8.26 7.23
CA GLY A 107 2.93 7.25 6.31
C GLY A 107 2.55 5.84 6.75
N PHE A 108 2.33 4.95 5.79
CA PHE A 108 2.04 3.53 6.00
C PHE A 108 2.85 2.72 5.00
N THR A 109 3.59 1.74 5.48
CA THR A 109 4.40 0.85 4.64
C THR A 109 4.34 -0.59 5.16
N THR A 110 4.84 -1.54 4.38
CA THR A 110 4.95 -2.93 4.79
C THR A 110 6.35 -3.26 5.30
N CYS A 111 6.49 -4.31 6.12
CA CYS A 111 7.77 -4.71 6.71
C CYS A 111 8.63 -5.56 5.79
N ASP A 112 8.12 -5.96 4.63
CA ASP A 112 8.74 -6.88 3.67
C ASP A 112 9.35 -6.19 2.44
N ILE A 113 9.54 -4.88 2.51
CA ILE A 113 10.34 -4.12 1.54
C ILE A 113 11.74 -3.84 2.09
N LEU A 114 12.67 -3.51 1.21
CA LEU A 114 14.01 -3.04 1.58
C LEU A 114 14.27 -1.69 0.89
N PRO A 115 13.79 -0.56 1.46
CA PRO A 115 13.88 0.74 0.83
C PRO A 115 15.34 1.15 0.58
N ASP A 116 15.65 1.61 -0.63
CA ASP A 116 16.94 2.19 -0.94
C ASP A 116 17.00 3.65 -0.44
N PRO A 117 18.11 4.12 0.16
CA PRO A 117 18.25 5.51 0.59
C PRO A 117 18.03 6.54 -0.53
N ALA A 118 18.48 6.24 -1.76
CA ALA A 118 18.26 7.13 -2.90
C ALA A 118 16.76 7.22 -3.27
N ASP A 119 16.03 6.11 -3.22
CA ASP A 119 14.60 6.08 -3.46
C ASP A 119 13.84 6.86 -2.37
N LEU A 120 14.27 6.78 -1.12
CA LEU A 120 13.69 7.55 -0.01
C LEU A 120 13.95 9.06 -0.16
N THR A 121 15.09 9.45 -0.71
CA THR A 121 15.36 10.85 -1.06
C THR A 121 14.35 11.36 -2.08
N LEU A 122 14.08 10.60 -3.15
CA LEU A 122 13.06 10.95 -4.14
C LEU A 122 11.65 11.06 -3.52
N VAL A 123 11.31 10.18 -2.57
CA VAL A 123 10.05 10.27 -1.81
C VAL A 123 9.98 11.58 -1.04
N THR A 124 11.05 11.92 -0.30
CA THR A 124 11.10 13.14 0.52
C THR A 124 10.92 14.39 -0.33
N GLU A 125 11.65 14.49 -1.44
CA GLU A 125 11.55 15.59 -2.40
C GLU A 125 10.13 15.70 -2.98
N ARG A 126 9.55 14.57 -3.37
CA ARG A 126 8.21 14.53 -3.95
C ARG A 126 7.12 14.90 -2.94
N LEU A 127 7.21 14.42 -1.70
CA LEU A 127 6.28 14.80 -0.62
C LEU A 127 6.36 16.29 -0.28
N ALA A 128 7.55 16.89 -0.37
CA ALA A 128 7.75 18.32 -0.15
C ALA A 128 7.19 19.17 -1.30
N ALA A 129 7.26 18.67 -2.53
CA ALA A 129 6.81 19.38 -3.74
C ALA A 129 5.30 19.25 -4.00
N ASP A 130 4.66 18.15 -3.59
CA ASP A 130 3.24 17.93 -3.79
C ASP A 130 2.41 18.74 -2.77
N PRO A 131 1.32 19.38 -3.19
CA PRO A 131 0.32 19.90 -2.26
C PRO A 131 -0.11 18.76 -1.34
N ALA A 132 -0.33 19.04 -0.05
CA ALA A 132 -0.63 18.01 0.95
C ALA A 132 -1.94 17.22 0.65
N PRO A 133 -1.89 16.11 -0.11
CA PRO A 133 -3.09 15.36 -0.49
C PRO A 133 -3.64 14.58 0.70
N ASP A 134 -4.93 14.23 0.63
CA ASP A 134 -5.56 13.34 1.62
C ASP A 134 -5.05 11.90 1.50
N VAL A 135 -4.77 11.48 0.26
CA VAL A 135 -4.17 10.17 -0.05
C VAL A 135 -3.06 10.38 -1.09
N TRP A 136 -1.88 9.89 -0.77
CA TRP A 136 -0.72 9.87 -1.66
C TRP A 136 -0.18 8.44 -1.74
N PHE A 137 -0.04 7.93 -2.95
CA PHE A 137 0.38 6.56 -3.19
C PHE A 137 1.21 6.48 -4.48
N PRO A 138 2.51 6.20 -4.41
CA PRO A 138 3.37 6.24 -5.58
C PRO A 138 3.11 5.07 -6.52
N LEU A 139 3.07 5.35 -7.81
CA LEU A 139 3.14 4.38 -8.88
C LEU A 139 4.57 4.32 -9.36
N VAL A 140 5.19 3.17 -9.28
CA VAL A 140 6.60 2.98 -9.59
C VAL A 140 6.76 2.48 -11.03
N PRO A 141 7.37 3.25 -11.94
CA PRO A 141 7.68 2.77 -13.27
C PRO A 141 8.55 1.52 -13.24
N VAL A 142 8.17 0.51 -14.02
CA VAL A 142 9.02 -0.66 -14.22
C VAL A 142 10.28 -0.22 -14.96
N PRO A 143 11.49 -0.57 -14.47
CA PRO A 143 12.73 -0.20 -15.14
C PRO A 143 12.74 -0.66 -16.60
N ASP A 144 13.06 0.27 -17.51
CA ASP A 144 13.09 0.00 -18.95
C ASP A 144 14.42 -0.64 -19.37
N ARG A 145 14.74 -1.78 -18.74
CA ARG A 145 15.92 -2.59 -19.05
C ARG A 145 15.57 -4.08 -18.97
N PRO A 146 16.15 -4.94 -19.80
CA PRO A 146 15.99 -6.40 -19.66
C PRO A 146 16.32 -6.85 -18.24
N GLY A 147 15.45 -7.65 -17.64
CA GLY A 147 15.64 -8.15 -16.27
C GLY A 147 15.46 -7.11 -15.17
N GLY A 148 14.95 -5.90 -15.46
CA GLY A 148 14.85 -4.80 -14.50
C GLY A 148 14.05 -5.07 -13.22
N LEU A 149 13.23 -6.14 -13.21
CA LEU A 149 12.50 -6.63 -12.03
C LEU A 149 13.15 -7.85 -11.38
N GLY A 150 14.20 -8.45 -12.00
CA GLY A 150 14.89 -9.61 -11.46
C GLY A 150 13.96 -10.75 -11.06
N ALA A 151 14.16 -11.29 -9.85
CA ALA A 151 13.33 -12.35 -9.28
C ALA A 151 11.85 -11.95 -9.13
N SER A 152 11.54 -10.66 -9.10
CA SER A 152 10.17 -10.10 -8.98
C SER A 152 9.46 -9.92 -10.32
N ALA A 153 9.99 -10.40 -11.45
CA ALA A 153 9.40 -10.24 -12.79
C ALA A 153 7.99 -10.84 -12.93
N TRP A 154 7.60 -11.74 -12.05
CA TRP A 154 6.28 -12.37 -11.97
C TRP A 154 5.19 -11.47 -11.35
N LYS A 155 5.58 -10.40 -10.65
CA LYS A 155 4.63 -9.51 -9.99
C LYS A 155 3.75 -8.77 -11.01
N PRO A 156 2.44 -8.63 -10.72
CA PRO A 156 1.52 -7.99 -11.65
C PRO A 156 1.87 -6.52 -11.85
N SER A 157 1.97 -6.11 -13.11
CA SER A 157 2.18 -4.71 -13.48
C SER A 157 1.00 -4.19 -14.28
N TYR A 158 0.79 -2.89 -14.22
CA TYR A 158 -0.30 -2.19 -14.91
C TYR A 158 0.27 -1.22 -15.92
N ARG A 159 -0.59 -0.62 -16.75
CA ARG A 159 -0.18 0.42 -17.69
C ARG A 159 -0.97 1.69 -17.44
N VAL A 160 -0.25 2.81 -17.38
CA VAL A 160 -0.85 4.14 -17.31
C VAL A 160 -0.25 5.04 -18.39
N ARG A 161 -1.03 6.01 -18.86
CA ARG A 161 -0.56 7.01 -19.80
C ARG A 161 -0.04 8.22 -19.03
N THR A 162 1.17 8.67 -19.36
CA THR A 162 1.74 9.91 -18.83
C THR A 162 1.10 11.14 -19.49
N GLY A 163 1.32 12.32 -18.90
CA GLY A 163 0.89 13.59 -19.51
C GLY A 163 1.45 13.85 -20.90
N GLU A 164 2.58 13.23 -21.25
CA GLU A 164 3.19 13.28 -22.59
C GLU A 164 2.60 12.25 -23.57
N GLY A 165 1.56 11.53 -23.18
CA GLY A 165 0.88 10.54 -24.02
C GLY A 165 1.58 9.18 -24.12
N ARG A 166 2.73 8.99 -23.47
CA ARG A 166 3.45 7.70 -23.45
C ARG A 166 2.77 6.73 -22.48
N SER A 167 2.70 5.45 -22.86
CA SER A 167 2.24 4.39 -21.97
C SER A 167 3.42 3.81 -21.19
N VAL A 168 3.33 3.85 -19.85
CA VAL A 168 4.37 3.34 -18.93
C VAL A 168 3.83 2.16 -18.15
N ARG A 169 4.63 1.11 -18.03
CA ARG A 169 4.34 0.00 -17.11
C ARG A 169 4.68 0.44 -15.69
N ILE A 170 3.79 0.15 -14.75
CA ILE A 170 3.94 0.54 -13.35
C ILE A 170 3.67 -0.63 -12.42
N LEU A 171 4.28 -0.55 -11.24
CA LEU A 171 3.95 -1.34 -10.06
C LEU A 171 3.32 -0.40 -9.01
N PRO A 172 2.36 -0.86 -8.20
CA PRO A 172 1.93 -0.11 -7.02
C PRO A 172 3.07 -0.07 -6.00
N GLY A 173 3.28 1.07 -5.36
CA GLY A 173 4.25 1.18 -4.27
C GLY A 173 3.75 0.52 -2.98
N HIS A 174 4.64 0.26 -2.05
CA HIS A 174 4.32 -0.25 -0.71
C HIS A 174 4.36 0.85 0.37
N LEU A 175 4.54 2.09 -0.03
CA LEU A 175 4.42 3.27 0.83
C LEU A 175 3.17 4.05 0.44
N ALA A 176 2.32 4.33 1.41
CA ALA A 176 1.21 5.26 1.27
C ALA A 176 1.34 6.38 2.31
N VAL A 177 0.93 7.58 1.96
CA VAL A 177 0.72 8.66 2.94
C VAL A 177 -0.75 9.02 2.89
N ALA A 178 -1.40 9.01 4.04
CA ALA A 178 -2.84 9.29 4.10
C ALA A 178 -3.18 10.19 5.29
N ARG A 179 -4.26 10.94 5.16
CA ARG A 179 -4.92 11.64 6.25
C ARG A 179 -5.96 10.70 6.85
N PRO A 180 -5.77 10.16 8.07
CA PRO A 180 -6.68 9.17 8.64
C PRO A 180 -8.14 9.64 8.73
N GLU A 181 -8.37 10.94 8.94
CA GLU A 181 -9.70 11.55 9.01
C GLU A 181 -10.42 11.55 7.65
N ALA A 182 -9.66 11.55 6.56
CA ALA A 182 -10.20 11.57 5.21
C ALA A 182 -10.66 10.19 4.72
N ILE A 183 -10.18 9.10 5.35
CA ILE A 183 -10.42 7.75 4.84
C ILE A 183 -11.84 7.27 5.11
N ARG A 184 -12.47 6.70 4.08
CA ARG A 184 -13.79 6.07 4.14
C ARG A 184 -13.73 4.70 4.81
N TRP A 185 -13.56 4.67 6.14
CA TRP A 185 -13.37 3.45 6.95
C TRP A 185 -14.52 2.45 6.87
N THR A 186 -15.72 2.90 6.58
CA THR A 186 -16.89 2.04 6.44
C THR A 186 -16.79 1.03 5.28
N PHE A 187 -15.84 1.25 4.38
CA PHE A 187 -15.63 0.47 3.17
C PHE A 187 -14.18 0.03 3.01
N PHE A 188 -13.22 0.91 3.36
CA PHE A 188 -11.82 0.77 2.99
C PHE A 188 -11.14 -0.44 3.66
N ASP A 189 -11.40 -0.72 4.94
CA ASP A 189 -10.88 -1.88 5.65
C ASP A 189 -11.30 -3.20 4.97
N ARG A 190 -12.56 -3.32 4.56
CA ARG A 190 -13.07 -4.49 3.85
C ARG A 190 -12.54 -4.60 2.42
N LEU A 191 -12.33 -3.47 1.75
CA LEU A 191 -11.69 -3.44 0.43
C LEU A 191 -10.25 -3.98 0.52
N LEU A 192 -9.51 -3.56 1.53
CA LEU A 192 -8.15 -4.03 1.77
C LEU A 192 -8.11 -5.54 2.08
N ASP A 193 -9.00 -6.03 2.94
CA ASP A 193 -9.08 -7.46 3.26
C ASP A 193 -9.46 -8.30 2.05
N ALA A 194 -10.43 -7.85 1.25
CA ALA A 194 -10.83 -8.53 0.02
C ALA A 194 -9.71 -8.52 -1.02
N GLY A 195 -9.02 -7.39 -1.18
CA GLY A 195 -7.88 -7.24 -2.08
C GLY A 195 -6.71 -8.15 -1.69
N TYR A 196 -6.32 -8.09 -0.42
CA TYR A 196 -5.21 -8.88 0.12
C TYR A 196 -5.51 -10.39 0.07
N GLY A 197 -6.68 -10.81 0.53
CA GLY A 197 -7.08 -12.22 0.56
C GLY A 197 -7.24 -12.87 -0.82
N THR A 198 -7.34 -12.05 -1.90
CA THR A 198 -7.52 -12.54 -3.27
C THR A 198 -6.35 -12.20 -4.20
N ARG A 199 -5.29 -11.54 -3.71
CA ARG A 199 -4.17 -10.99 -4.52
C ARG A 199 -3.55 -11.98 -5.49
N ASN A 200 -3.48 -13.27 -5.10
CA ASN A 200 -2.84 -14.34 -5.85
C ASN A 200 -3.83 -15.30 -6.52
N ARG A 201 -5.11 -14.94 -6.63
CA ARG A 201 -6.14 -15.74 -7.28
C ARG A 201 -6.43 -15.24 -8.70
N SER A 202 -7.06 -16.09 -9.52
CA SER A 202 -7.46 -15.70 -10.89
C SER A 202 -8.35 -14.45 -10.88
N VAL A 203 -8.31 -13.68 -11.95
CA VAL A 203 -9.10 -12.44 -12.11
C VAL A 203 -10.60 -12.70 -11.91
N LEU A 204 -11.11 -13.82 -12.44
CA LEU A 204 -12.52 -14.19 -12.31
C LEU A 204 -12.90 -14.49 -10.85
N PHE A 205 -12.07 -15.26 -10.13
CA PHE A 205 -12.26 -15.54 -8.71
C PHE A 205 -12.22 -14.24 -7.90
N ARG A 206 -11.21 -13.38 -8.14
CA ARG A 206 -11.09 -12.07 -7.47
C ARG A 206 -12.33 -11.23 -7.67
N ARG A 207 -12.81 -11.13 -8.93
CA ARG A 207 -14.02 -10.37 -9.25
C ARG A 207 -15.23 -10.88 -8.49
N THR A 208 -15.48 -12.18 -8.48
CA THR A 208 -16.62 -12.80 -7.79
C THR A 208 -16.53 -12.59 -6.27
N MET A 209 -15.37 -12.83 -5.67
CA MET A 209 -15.16 -12.65 -4.23
C MET A 209 -15.22 -11.20 -3.80
N MET A 210 -14.67 -10.27 -4.59
CA MET A 210 -14.79 -8.84 -4.31
C MET A 210 -16.25 -8.39 -4.36
N ILE A 211 -17.00 -8.77 -5.38
CA ILE A 211 -18.44 -8.44 -5.45
C ILE A 211 -19.15 -8.96 -4.20
N ARG A 212 -19.02 -10.26 -3.91
CA ARG A 212 -19.68 -10.89 -2.76
C ARG A 212 -19.32 -10.25 -1.41
N ASN A 213 -18.04 -10.00 -1.18
CA ASN A 213 -17.55 -9.51 0.11
C ASN A 213 -17.77 -7.99 0.28
N LEU A 214 -17.89 -7.24 -0.81
CA LEU A 214 -18.00 -5.79 -0.74
C LEU A 214 -19.45 -5.28 -0.86
N LEU A 215 -20.40 -6.07 -1.37
CA LEU A 215 -21.79 -5.62 -1.53
C LEU A 215 -22.39 -5.06 -0.23
N GLY A 216 -22.26 -5.79 0.88
CA GLY A 216 -22.74 -5.33 2.17
C GLY A 216 -22.04 -4.07 2.69
N ALA A 217 -20.74 -3.97 2.44
CA ALA A 217 -19.94 -2.81 2.82
C ALA A 217 -20.30 -1.58 1.99
N VAL A 218 -20.48 -1.77 0.69
CA VAL A 218 -20.94 -0.71 -0.24
C VAL A 218 -22.31 -0.19 0.20
N PHE A 219 -23.27 -1.08 0.43
CA PHE A 219 -24.62 -0.69 0.86
C PHE A 219 -24.58 0.06 2.20
N SER A 220 -23.83 -0.43 3.19
CA SER A 220 -23.68 0.23 4.49
C SER A 220 -23.02 1.60 4.37
N ALA A 221 -22.02 1.75 3.50
CA ALA A 221 -21.34 3.02 3.27
C ALA A 221 -22.25 4.03 2.57
N GLU A 222 -23.07 3.61 1.61
CA GLU A 222 -24.01 4.48 0.93
C GLU A 222 -25.16 4.93 1.82
N LEU A 223 -25.69 4.04 2.66
CA LEU A 223 -26.71 4.41 3.66
C LEU A 223 -26.17 5.49 4.63
N ARG A 224 -24.94 5.35 5.10
CA ARG A 224 -24.32 6.38 5.96
C ARG A 224 -24.09 7.69 5.21
N SER A 225 -23.67 7.63 3.96
CA SER A 225 -23.54 8.82 3.11
C SER A 225 -24.87 9.56 3.01
N LEU A 226 -25.95 8.86 2.70
CA LEU A 226 -27.30 9.43 2.64
C LEU A 226 -27.75 10.00 4.00
N ALA A 227 -27.51 9.26 5.09
CA ALA A 227 -27.86 9.74 6.44
C ALA A 227 -27.10 11.01 6.83
N SER A 228 -25.89 11.20 6.30
CA SER A 228 -25.09 12.44 6.47
C SER A 228 -25.40 13.53 5.44
N GLY A 229 -26.44 13.35 4.61
CA GLY A 229 -26.82 14.28 3.54
C GLY A 229 -25.83 14.31 2.36
N ALA A 230 -24.96 13.27 2.22
CA ALA A 230 -24.05 13.14 1.10
C ALA A 230 -24.65 12.28 -0.02
N PRO A 231 -24.39 12.60 -1.31
CA PRO A 231 -24.82 11.75 -2.40
C PRO A 231 -24.14 10.38 -2.37
N PRO A 232 -24.82 9.29 -2.82
CA PRO A 232 -24.22 7.98 -2.95
C PRO A 232 -23.23 7.99 -4.11
N THR A 233 -21.94 7.95 -3.81
CA THR A 233 -20.86 8.07 -4.81
C THR A 233 -20.12 6.77 -5.07
N LEU A 234 -20.16 5.83 -4.12
CA LEU A 234 -19.35 4.63 -4.12
C LEU A 234 -19.82 3.62 -5.20
N ILE A 235 -21.14 3.41 -5.32
CA ILE A 235 -21.71 2.52 -6.35
C ILE A 235 -21.34 3.04 -7.73
N ALA A 236 -21.51 4.34 -7.98
CA ALA A 236 -21.17 4.96 -9.25
C ALA A 236 -19.64 4.87 -9.55
N ALA A 237 -18.80 5.02 -8.52
CA ALA A 237 -17.35 4.87 -8.65
C ALA A 237 -16.95 3.44 -9.00
N LEU A 238 -17.49 2.45 -8.26
CA LEU A 238 -17.22 1.04 -8.52
C LEU A 238 -17.66 0.62 -9.93
N PHE A 239 -18.82 1.08 -10.38
CA PHE A 239 -19.32 0.82 -11.71
C PHE A 239 -18.40 1.41 -12.79
N ARG A 240 -17.96 2.68 -12.61
CA ARG A 240 -16.99 3.32 -13.53
C ARG A 240 -15.66 2.60 -13.56
N ILE A 241 -15.14 2.17 -12.39
CA ILE A 241 -13.90 1.40 -12.32
C ILE A 241 -14.04 0.05 -13.02
N ALA A 242 -15.14 -0.65 -12.81
CA ALA A 242 -15.40 -1.95 -13.44
C ALA A 242 -15.52 -1.86 -14.96
N LEU A 243 -16.18 -0.83 -15.48
CA LEU A 243 -16.40 -0.67 -16.91
C LEU A 243 -15.21 -0.04 -17.65
N TRP A 244 -14.65 1.01 -17.11
CA TRP A 244 -13.65 1.85 -17.81
C TRP A 244 -12.27 1.76 -17.20
N GLY A 245 -12.18 1.75 -15.85
CA GLY A 245 -10.90 1.70 -15.16
C GLY A 245 -10.12 0.43 -15.48
N ALA A 246 -10.75 -0.74 -15.35
CA ALA A 246 -10.10 -2.02 -15.62
C ALA A 246 -9.68 -2.18 -17.10
N ARG A 247 -10.54 -1.75 -18.04
CA ARG A 247 -10.21 -1.76 -19.47
C ARG A 247 -9.11 -0.76 -19.80
N GLY A 248 -9.18 0.44 -19.23
CA GLY A 248 -8.18 1.49 -19.44
C GLY A 248 -6.80 1.12 -18.92
N LEU A 249 -6.72 0.47 -17.74
CA LEU A 249 -5.46 -0.06 -17.21
C LEU A 249 -4.90 -1.20 -18.07
N ALA A 250 -5.75 -2.12 -18.53
CA ALA A 250 -5.33 -3.23 -19.37
C ALA A 250 -4.82 -2.73 -20.75
N ALA A 251 -5.50 -1.74 -21.33
CA ALA A 251 -5.16 -1.16 -22.62
C ALA A 251 -4.04 -0.08 -22.53
N GLY A 252 -3.68 0.37 -21.31
CA GLY A 252 -2.72 1.47 -21.12
C GLY A 252 -3.21 2.82 -21.64
N THR A 253 -4.53 3.03 -21.65
CA THR A 253 -5.15 4.28 -22.13
C THR A 253 -5.54 5.22 -20.98
N LEU A 254 -5.58 4.72 -19.74
CA LEU A 254 -5.95 5.48 -18.56
C LEU A 254 -4.79 6.40 -18.14
N THR A 255 -5.06 7.69 -17.99
CA THR A 255 -4.06 8.62 -17.48
C THR A 255 -3.97 8.56 -15.95
N GLN A 256 -2.85 9.00 -15.38
CA GLN A 256 -2.67 9.12 -13.94
C GLN A 256 -3.81 9.91 -13.28
N GLU A 257 -4.15 11.07 -13.81
CA GLU A 257 -5.23 11.91 -13.27
C GLU A 257 -6.62 11.26 -13.37
N GLN A 258 -6.87 10.49 -14.44
CA GLN A 258 -8.11 9.72 -14.56
C GLN A 258 -8.18 8.63 -13.51
N LEU A 259 -7.05 7.94 -13.23
CA LEU A 259 -6.97 6.94 -12.17
C LEU A 259 -7.20 7.57 -10.80
N GLU A 260 -6.57 8.71 -10.50
CA GLU A 260 -6.80 9.49 -9.27
C GLU A 260 -8.27 9.83 -9.09
N ARG A 261 -8.90 10.40 -10.11
CA ARG A 261 -10.34 10.77 -10.08
C ARG A 261 -11.29 9.58 -9.94
N LEU A 262 -10.96 8.46 -10.59
CA LEU A 262 -11.78 7.25 -10.50
C LEU A 262 -11.73 6.60 -9.11
N THR A 263 -10.58 6.65 -8.46
CA THR A 263 -10.35 5.97 -7.17
C THR A 263 -10.61 6.84 -5.96
N ASP A 264 -10.58 8.16 -6.09
CA ASP A 264 -10.83 9.10 -4.99
C ASP A 264 -12.10 8.78 -4.18
N PRO A 265 -13.27 8.48 -4.79
CA PRO A 265 -14.47 8.13 -4.03
C PRO A 265 -14.38 6.78 -3.29
N LEU A 266 -13.41 5.93 -3.60
CA LEU A 266 -13.17 4.69 -2.85
C LEU A 266 -12.43 4.95 -1.54
N PHE A 267 -11.48 5.89 -1.57
CA PHE A 267 -10.60 6.17 -0.45
C PHE A 267 -11.14 7.23 0.47
N VAL A 268 -11.70 8.31 -0.10
CA VAL A 268 -12.04 9.52 0.65
C VAL A 268 -13.50 9.54 1.07
N ASP A 269 -13.73 9.88 2.33
CA ASP A 269 -15.08 10.07 2.89
C ASP A 269 -15.78 11.26 2.24
N PRO A 270 -17.05 11.13 1.81
CA PRO A 270 -17.78 12.23 1.16
C PRO A 270 -18.03 13.44 2.07
N GLY A 271 -18.13 13.22 3.39
CA GLY A 271 -18.27 14.31 4.35
C GLY A 271 -16.98 15.12 4.45
N HIS A 272 -15.84 14.40 4.55
CA HIS A 272 -14.52 15.02 4.51
C HIS A 272 -14.30 15.80 3.21
N ARG A 273 -14.64 15.22 2.06
CA ARG A 273 -14.49 15.87 0.75
C ARG A 273 -15.30 17.17 0.63
N ARG A 274 -16.48 17.23 1.25
CA ARG A 274 -17.29 18.47 1.27
C ARG A 274 -16.68 19.56 2.15
N ALA A 275 -16.10 19.16 3.28
CA ALA A 275 -15.44 20.11 4.20
C ALA A 275 -14.07 20.57 3.65
N HIS A 276 -13.42 19.73 2.84
CA HIS A 276 -12.08 19.95 2.27
C HIS A 276 -12.08 19.69 0.76
N PRO A 277 -12.72 20.57 -0.05
CA PRO A 277 -12.83 20.39 -1.50
C PRO A 277 -11.47 20.47 -2.22
N GLU A 278 -10.49 21.11 -1.61
CA GLU A 278 -9.09 21.18 -2.10
C GLU A 278 -8.32 19.87 -1.95
N GLY A 279 -8.77 18.98 -1.06
CA GLY A 279 -8.14 17.67 -0.83
C GLY A 279 -8.07 16.84 -2.12
N ARG A 280 -7.05 16.02 -2.24
CA ARG A 280 -6.80 15.20 -3.45
C ARG A 280 -6.30 13.82 -3.10
N THR A 281 -6.69 12.84 -3.93
CA THR A 281 -5.96 11.58 -4.09
C THR A 281 -4.88 11.79 -5.14
N ARG A 282 -3.63 11.41 -4.84
CA ARG A 282 -2.49 11.56 -5.72
C ARG A 282 -1.75 10.23 -5.88
N PHE A 283 -1.45 9.89 -7.12
CA PHE A 283 -0.67 8.71 -7.49
C PHE A 283 0.54 9.11 -8.32
N PRO A 284 1.54 9.80 -7.73
CA PRO A 284 2.68 10.27 -8.51
C PRO A 284 3.47 9.11 -9.12
N LEU A 285 3.93 9.30 -10.35
CA LEU A 285 4.95 8.42 -10.94
C LEU A 285 6.28 8.73 -10.26
N LEU A 286 6.86 7.72 -9.61
CA LEU A 286 8.10 7.86 -8.85
C LEU A 286 9.05 6.71 -9.19
N ALA A 287 10.22 7.01 -9.72
CA ALA A 287 11.23 6.01 -10.09
C ALA A 287 11.97 5.48 -8.84
N ALA A 288 11.23 4.87 -7.92
CA ALA A 288 11.69 4.33 -6.64
C ALA A 288 11.41 2.81 -6.54
N PRO A 289 12.13 1.97 -7.31
CA PRO A 289 11.83 0.55 -7.45
C PRO A 289 11.88 -0.22 -6.13
N SER A 290 12.71 0.17 -5.18
CA SER A 290 12.79 -0.50 -3.88
C SER A 290 11.50 -0.41 -3.05
N LEU A 291 10.65 0.57 -3.35
CA LEU A 291 9.36 0.75 -2.69
C LEU A 291 8.22 -0.05 -3.33
N ALA A 292 8.45 -0.72 -4.47
CA ALA A 292 7.43 -1.51 -5.16
C ALA A 292 7.76 -3.00 -5.20
N LEU A 293 8.90 -3.38 -4.68
CA LEU A 293 9.41 -4.73 -4.75
C LEU A 293 9.51 -5.31 -3.34
N ASP A 294 8.43 -5.90 -2.85
CA ASP A 294 8.40 -6.66 -1.60
C ASP A 294 9.11 -8.03 -1.75
N ILE A 295 9.50 -8.61 -0.64
CA ILE A 295 10.20 -9.89 -0.56
C ILE A 295 9.18 -10.98 -0.25
N ASP A 296 8.70 -11.66 -1.29
CA ASP A 296 7.68 -12.70 -1.18
C ASP A 296 8.23 -14.12 -1.32
N THR A 297 9.42 -14.26 -1.91
CA THR A 297 10.03 -15.57 -2.21
C THR A 297 11.49 -15.64 -1.77
N GLU A 298 12.02 -16.87 -1.60
CA GLU A 298 13.45 -17.09 -1.27
C GLU A 298 14.38 -16.53 -2.36
N GLU A 299 13.95 -16.58 -3.62
CA GLU A 299 14.74 -16.07 -4.75
C GLU A 299 14.86 -14.54 -4.70
N GLU A 300 13.77 -13.85 -4.31
CA GLU A 300 13.80 -12.40 -4.10
C GLU A 300 14.66 -12.03 -2.89
N ALA A 301 14.58 -12.81 -1.80
CA ALA A 301 15.44 -12.64 -0.64
C ALA A 301 16.91 -12.78 -1.01
N LYS A 302 17.26 -13.84 -1.73
CA LYS A 302 18.64 -14.10 -2.20
C LYS A 302 19.15 -12.97 -3.12
N GLU A 303 18.36 -12.53 -4.08
CA GLU A 303 18.74 -11.44 -4.98
C GLU A 303 19.03 -10.13 -4.21
N ARG A 304 18.35 -9.89 -3.11
CA ARG A 304 18.51 -8.70 -2.25
C ARG A 304 19.57 -8.88 -1.16
N GLY A 305 20.22 -10.02 -1.09
CA GLY A 305 21.24 -10.30 -0.09
C GLY A 305 20.69 -10.38 1.33
N VAL A 306 19.42 -10.75 1.49
CA VAL A 306 18.80 -10.97 2.81
C VAL A 306 18.73 -12.48 3.10
N GLU A 307 18.85 -12.80 4.37
CA GLU A 307 18.81 -14.16 4.89
C GLU A 307 17.38 -14.52 5.30
N VAL A 308 16.95 -15.74 5.03
CA VAL A 308 15.67 -16.26 5.50
C VAL A 308 15.92 -17.18 6.69
N GLY A 309 15.44 -16.80 7.87
CA GLY A 309 15.47 -17.64 9.05
C GLY A 309 14.60 -18.88 8.82
N ARG A 310 15.17 -20.07 9.05
CA ARG A 310 14.37 -21.29 9.16
C ARG A 310 13.75 -21.29 10.56
N GLY A 311 12.45 -20.95 10.65
CA GLY A 311 11.67 -21.05 11.86
C GLY A 311 11.57 -22.49 12.41
#